data_e9bf4b8fac10dd78d44a588285076c2e
#
_entry.id   e9bf4b8fac10dd78d44a588285076c2e
#
_cell.length_a   1.000
_cell.length_b   1.000
_cell.length_c   1.000
_cell.angle_alpha   90.00
_cell.angle_beta   90.00
_cell.angle_gamma   90.00
#
_symmetry.space_group_name_H-M   'P 1'
#
loop_
_entity.id
_entity.type
_entity.pdbx_description
1 polymer ?
#
loop_
_entity_poly.entity_id
_entity_poly.type
_entity_poly.pdbx_seq_one_letter_code
_entity_poly.pdbx_strand_id
1 'polypeptide(L)'
;CGVKLSPMKPQELWSKVSQNNKNNLDGLVSLFETIINLAKSNQYSIEYLYQKSTARPERDMLFLAEPIFEEYSRYLAEHDEIDFNDMINLAARYIEKGNYVHNYKYIIVDEYQDISSSRYNLLKTLRDSKAYKLFCVGDDWQSIYRFAGSDIDYILNFEYYWGNSIT
;
A
#
# COMPACT_ATOMS: atom_id res chain seq x y z
N CYS A 1 -35.09 -11.36 -10.40
CA CYS A 1 -35.40 -11.40 -8.94
C CYS A 1 -34.33 -10.57 -8.23
N GLY A 2 -34.69 -9.32 -7.87
CA GLY A 2 -33.80 -8.46 -7.10
C GLY A 2 -33.82 -8.91 -5.62
N VAL A 3 -32.70 -9.40 -5.14
CA VAL A 3 -32.49 -9.60 -3.71
C VAL A 3 -32.32 -8.22 -3.09
N LYS A 4 -33.31 -7.74 -2.33
CA LYS A 4 -33.14 -6.58 -1.46
C LYS A 4 -32.22 -6.99 -0.33
N LEU A 5 -30.96 -6.62 -0.41
CA LEU A 5 -30.04 -6.68 0.73
C LEU A 5 -30.47 -5.54 1.69
N SER A 6 -31.18 -5.87 2.75
CA SER A 6 -31.33 -4.95 3.87
C SER A 6 -29.99 -4.87 4.61
N PRO A 7 -29.51 -3.69 4.98
CA PRO A 7 -28.26 -3.56 5.71
C PRO A 7 -28.38 -4.30 7.04
N MET A 8 -27.61 -5.37 7.19
CA MET A 8 -27.51 -6.14 8.41
C MET A 8 -26.62 -5.37 9.38
N LYS A 9 -27.01 -5.26 10.66
CA LYS A 9 -26.15 -4.61 11.65
C LYS A 9 -24.82 -5.38 11.76
N PRO A 10 -23.67 -4.70 11.92
CA PRO A 10 -22.37 -5.35 12.01
C PRO A 10 -22.31 -6.49 13.03
N GLN A 11 -23.00 -6.37 14.16
CA GLN A 11 -23.09 -7.39 15.20
C GLN A 11 -23.88 -8.64 14.76
N GLU A 12 -24.90 -8.49 13.93
CA GLU A 12 -25.67 -9.62 13.35
C GLU A 12 -24.87 -10.34 12.26
N LEU A 13 -24.14 -9.58 11.44
CA LEU A 13 -23.21 -10.15 10.45
C LEU A 13 -22.13 -10.95 11.16
N TRP A 14 -21.53 -10.39 12.20
CA TRP A 14 -20.50 -11.03 13.01
C TRP A 14 -20.97 -12.33 13.65
N SER A 15 -22.18 -12.34 14.24
CA SER A 15 -22.72 -13.54 14.86
C SER A 15 -22.99 -14.66 13.86
N LYS A 16 -23.46 -14.34 12.64
CA LYS A 16 -23.72 -15.33 11.58
C LYS A 16 -22.43 -15.89 10.96
N VAL A 17 -21.41 -15.07 10.80
CA VAL A 17 -20.12 -15.48 10.23
C VAL A 17 -19.30 -16.27 11.26
N SER A 18 -19.29 -15.87 12.53
CA SER A 18 -18.53 -16.53 13.59
C SER A 18 -19.09 -17.88 14.01
N GLN A 19 -20.40 -18.11 13.83
CA GLN A 19 -21.04 -19.41 14.19
C GLN A 19 -20.70 -20.53 13.20
N ASN A 20 -20.38 -20.22 11.95
CA ASN A 20 -20.24 -21.26 10.92
C ASN A 20 -18.79 -21.61 10.53
N ASN A 21 -17.77 -20.79 10.76
CA ASN A 21 -16.39 -21.14 10.38
C ASN A 21 -15.36 -20.14 10.92
N LYS A 22 -14.80 -20.33 12.10
CA LYS A 22 -13.66 -19.51 12.59
C LYS A 22 -12.48 -19.52 11.64
N ASN A 23 -12.14 -20.65 11.05
CA ASN A 23 -10.98 -20.77 10.14
C ASN A 23 -11.14 -19.99 8.82
N ASN A 24 -12.38 -19.82 8.33
CA ASN A 24 -12.62 -19.05 7.11
C ASN A 24 -12.61 -17.54 7.37
N LEU A 25 -12.89 -17.10 8.59
CA LEU A 25 -12.88 -15.70 8.96
C LEU A 25 -11.46 -15.15 9.02
N ASP A 26 -10.54 -15.88 9.65
CA ASP A 26 -9.13 -15.47 9.72
C ASP A 26 -8.51 -15.33 8.35
N GLY A 27 -8.81 -16.26 7.43
CA GLY A 27 -8.39 -16.17 6.04
C GLY A 27 -8.95 -14.95 5.30
N LEU A 28 -10.21 -14.60 5.58
CA LEU A 28 -10.85 -13.42 4.99
C LEU A 28 -10.27 -12.13 5.54
N VAL A 29 -10.01 -12.07 6.85
CA VAL A 29 -9.34 -10.92 7.50
C VAL A 29 -7.96 -10.71 6.88
N SER A 30 -7.14 -11.77 6.81
CA SER A 30 -5.79 -11.68 6.20
C SER A 30 -5.83 -11.25 4.74
N LEU A 31 -6.87 -11.65 3.99
CA LEU A 31 -7.04 -11.18 2.61
C LEU A 31 -7.34 -9.69 2.55
N PHE A 32 -8.25 -9.17 3.38
CA PHE A 32 -8.54 -7.74 3.43
C PHE A 32 -7.35 -6.93 3.93
N GLU A 33 -6.61 -7.40 4.93
CA GLU A 33 -5.35 -6.79 5.36
C GLU A 33 -4.36 -6.69 4.20
N THR A 34 -4.22 -7.75 3.41
CA THR A 34 -3.35 -7.76 2.22
C THR A 34 -3.79 -6.73 1.19
N ILE A 35 -5.09 -6.65 0.89
CA ILE A 35 -5.64 -5.68 -0.07
C ILE A 35 -5.41 -4.25 0.42
N ILE A 36 -5.68 -3.96 1.69
CA ILE A 36 -5.49 -2.64 2.29
C ILE A 36 -4.01 -2.24 2.26
N ASN A 37 -3.13 -3.15 2.68
CA ASN A 37 -1.69 -2.92 2.66
C ASN A 37 -1.17 -2.67 1.23
N LEU A 38 -1.62 -3.45 0.25
CA LEU A 38 -1.26 -3.28 -1.16
C LEU A 38 -1.73 -1.92 -1.70
N ALA A 39 -2.97 -1.54 -1.40
CA ALA A 39 -3.53 -0.26 -1.80
C ALA A 39 -2.74 0.91 -1.19
N LYS A 40 -2.48 0.89 0.11
CA LYS A 40 -1.75 1.96 0.81
C LYS A 40 -0.27 2.03 0.44
N SER A 41 0.41 0.89 0.30
CA SER A 41 1.83 0.82 -0.07
C SER A 41 2.10 1.27 -1.51
N ASN A 42 1.10 1.19 -2.39
CA ASN A 42 1.19 1.67 -3.77
C ASN A 42 0.44 2.98 -4.00
N GLN A 43 -0.18 3.55 -2.98
CA GLN A 43 -0.99 4.78 -3.07
C GLN A 43 -2.15 4.64 -4.07
N TYR A 44 -2.73 3.45 -4.17
CA TYR A 44 -3.89 3.18 -5.01
C TYR A 44 -5.18 3.31 -4.21
N SER A 45 -6.24 3.84 -4.83
CA SER A 45 -7.59 3.68 -4.32
C SER A 45 -8.12 2.28 -4.65
N ILE A 46 -9.07 1.79 -3.86
CA ILE A 46 -9.77 0.51 -4.16
C ILE A 46 -10.51 0.63 -5.51
N GLU A 47 -11.10 1.77 -5.81
CA GLU A 47 -11.71 2.08 -7.12
C GLU A 47 -10.71 1.88 -8.27
N TYR A 48 -9.49 2.39 -8.16
CA TYR A 48 -8.45 2.20 -9.17
C TYR A 48 -8.12 0.72 -9.37
N LEU A 49 -7.94 -0.04 -8.28
CA LEU A 49 -7.69 -1.48 -8.34
C LEU A 49 -8.86 -2.22 -8.99
N TYR A 50 -10.10 -1.84 -8.67
CA TYR A 50 -11.30 -2.39 -9.25
C TYR A 50 -11.37 -2.19 -10.77
N GLN A 51 -11.03 -0.99 -11.26
CA GLN A 51 -10.99 -0.68 -12.69
C GLN A 51 -9.89 -1.45 -13.43
N LYS A 52 -8.76 -1.72 -12.77
CA LYS A 52 -7.64 -2.47 -13.34
C LYS A 52 -7.85 -3.98 -13.33
N SER A 53 -8.67 -4.49 -12.42
CA SER A 53 -8.93 -5.92 -12.32
C SER A 53 -9.84 -6.39 -13.47
N THR A 54 -9.46 -7.50 -14.09
CA THR A 54 -10.20 -8.13 -15.18
C THR A 54 -11.00 -9.36 -14.73
N ALA A 55 -10.55 -10.01 -13.65
CA ALA A 55 -11.18 -11.23 -13.14
C ALA A 55 -12.34 -10.87 -12.21
N ARG A 56 -13.49 -11.55 -12.42
CA ARG A 56 -14.69 -11.33 -11.61
C ARG A 56 -14.47 -11.58 -10.11
N PRO A 57 -13.80 -12.66 -9.68
CA PRO A 57 -13.57 -12.88 -8.24
C PRO A 57 -12.77 -11.76 -7.57
N GLU A 58 -11.77 -11.21 -8.27
CA GLU A 58 -10.97 -10.08 -7.79
C GLU A 58 -11.83 -8.83 -7.61
N ARG A 59 -12.68 -8.53 -8.59
CA ARG A 59 -13.60 -7.39 -8.53
C ARG A 59 -14.62 -7.51 -7.40
N ASP A 60 -15.17 -8.72 -7.21
CA ASP A 60 -16.10 -8.99 -6.12
C ASP A 60 -15.43 -8.78 -4.75
N MET A 61 -14.15 -9.18 -4.61
CA MET A 61 -13.37 -8.97 -3.39
C MET A 61 -13.02 -7.50 -3.16
N LEU A 62 -12.63 -6.77 -4.20
CA LEU A 62 -12.35 -5.33 -4.11
C LEU A 62 -13.61 -4.53 -3.75
N PHE A 63 -14.76 -4.91 -4.30
CA PHE A 63 -16.04 -4.31 -3.94
C PHE A 63 -16.38 -4.50 -2.45
N LEU A 64 -16.05 -5.66 -1.88
CA LEU A 64 -16.22 -5.91 -0.45
C LEU A 64 -15.13 -5.21 0.40
N ALA A 65 -13.94 -5.02 -0.14
CA ALA A 65 -12.84 -4.37 0.55
C ALA A 65 -13.02 -2.85 0.69
N GLU A 66 -13.71 -2.21 -0.25
CA GLU A 66 -13.88 -0.75 -0.29
C GLU A 66 -14.50 -0.19 1.01
N PRO A 67 -15.67 -0.64 1.48
CA PRO A 67 -16.25 -0.13 2.72
C PRO A 67 -15.41 -0.46 3.95
N ILE A 68 -14.65 -1.56 3.94
CA ILE A 68 -13.73 -1.92 5.02
C ILE A 68 -12.53 -0.96 5.05
N PHE A 69 -11.98 -0.64 3.89
CA PHE A 69 -10.88 0.31 3.75
C PHE A 69 -11.27 1.72 4.18
N GLU A 70 -12.48 2.16 3.79
CA GLU A 70 -13.02 3.45 4.21
C GLU A 70 -13.22 3.54 5.72
N GLU A 71 -13.83 2.50 6.31
CA GLU A 71 -14.05 2.42 7.76
C GLU A 71 -12.74 2.38 8.55
N TYR A 72 -11.77 1.59 8.08
CA TYR A 72 -10.43 1.53 8.66
C TYR A 72 -9.73 2.90 8.62
N SER A 73 -9.79 3.58 7.47
CA SER A 73 -9.19 4.90 7.30
C SER A 73 -9.86 5.95 8.18
N ARG A 74 -11.20 5.86 8.33
CA ARG A 74 -11.97 6.73 9.20
C ARG A 74 -11.62 6.49 10.66
N TYR A 75 -11.52 5.22 11.09
CA TYR A 75 -11.14 4.85 12.45
C TYR A 75 -9.78 5.43 12.83
N LEU A 76 -8.78 5.27 11.98
CA LEU A 76 -7.45 5.84 12.21
C LEU A 76 -7.50 7.39 12.37
N ALA A 77 -8.25 8.05 11.49
CA ALA A 77 -8.38 9.51 11.54
C ALA A 77 -9.12 10.00 12.79
N GLU A 78 -10.18 9.31 13.25
CA GLU A 78 -10.94 9.65 14.45
C GLU A 78 -10.15 9.46 15.75
N HIS A 79 -9.15 8.55 15.74
CA HIS A 79 -8.33 8.24 16.92
C HIS A 79 -6.94 8.90 16.88
N ASP A 80 -6.66 9.73 15.87
CA ASP A 80 -5.32 10.31 15.64
C ASP A 80 -4.23 9.24 15.52
N GLU A 81 -4.57 8.08 14.93
CA GLU A 81 -3.68 6.96 14.69
C GLU A 81 -3.22 6.91 13.24
N ILE A 82 -2.05 6.31 13.01
CA ILE A 82 -1.49 6.05 11.69
C ILE A 82 -0.90 4.64 11.65
N ASP A 83 -1.01 3.96 10.52
CA ASP A 83 -0.28 2.72 10.27
C ASP A 83 1.09 2.98 9.60
N PHE A 84 1.87 1.91 9.38
CA PHE A 84 3.20 2.03 8.78
C PHE A 84 3.18 2.62 7.36
N ASN A 85 2.16 2.32 6.57
CA ASN A 85 2.04 2.89 5.22
C ASN A 85 1.68 4.37 5.29
N ASP A 86 0.79 4.76 6.22
CA ASP A 86 0.46 6.17 6.45
C ASP A 86 1.69 6.96 6.90
N MET A 87 2.52 6.39 7.78
CA MET A 87 3.75 7.02 8.24
C MET A 87 4.66 7.39 7.06
N ILE A 88 4.86 6.48 6.10
CA ILE A 88 5.68 6.73 4.91
C ILE A 88 5.02 7.77 4.00
N ASN A 89 3.72 7.62 3.74
CA ASN A 89 2.98 8.51 2.85
C ASN A 89 2.87 9.94 3.41
N LEU A 90 2.62 10.07 4.73
CA LEU A 90 2.57 11.36 5.41
C LEU A 90 3.95 12.03 5.45
N ALA A 91 5.02 11.27 5.69
CA ALA A 91 6.39 11.80 5.65
C ALA A 91 6.70 12.42 4.28
N ALA A 92 6.37 11.74 3.19
CA ALA A 92 6.54 12.28 1.84
C ALA A 92 5.77 13.59 1.66
N ARG A 93 4.48 13.63 2.04
CA ARG A 93 3.67 14.86 1.96
C ARG A 93 4.19 16.00 2.83
N TYR A 94 4.77 15.69 3.99
CA TYR A 94 5.36 16.69 4.90
C TYR A 94 6.58 17.36 4.29
N ILE A 95 7.42 16.57 3.60
CA ILE A 95 8.60 17.06 2.88
C ILE A 95 8.17 17.87 1.66
N GLU A 96 7.21 17.38 0.88
CA GLU A 96 6.66 18.07 -0.31
C GLU A 96 6.11 19.46 0.03
N LYS A 97 5.46 19.60 1.18
CA LYS A 97 4.96 20.90 1.68
C LYS A 97 6.04 21.81 2.25
N GLY A 98 7.30 21.38 2.25
CA GLY A 98 8.41 22.15 2.79
C GLY A 98 8.46 22.22 4.33
N ASN A 99 7.66 21.38 5.02
CA ASN A 99 7.64 21.34 6.49
C ASN A 99 8.86 20.62 7.09
N TYR A 100 9.62 19.93 6.25
CA TYR A 100 10.86 19.28 6.64
C TYR A 100 11.90 19.42 5.54
N VAL A 101 13.10 19.85 5.92
CA VAL A 101 14.27 19.96 5.03
C VAL A 101 15.37 19.07 5.59
N HIS A 102 15.78 18.08 4.81
CA HIS A 102 16.86 17.18 5.21
C HIS A 102 18.25 17.76 4.89
N ASN A 103 19.30 17.21 5.54
CA ASN A 103 20.69 17.51 5.27
C ASN A 103 21.48 16.25 4.84
N TYR A 104 20.80 15.23 4.33
CA TYR A 104 21.45 14.02 3.86
C TYR A 104 22.28 14.32 2.62
N LYS A 105 23.53 13.87 2.64
CA LYS A 105 24.43 13.90 1.46
C LYS A 105 24.35 12.60 0.69
N TYR A 106 24.08 11.51 1.38
CA TYR A 106 23.96 10.16 0.86
C TYR A 106 22.73 9.50 1.47
N ILE A 107 22.01 8.75 0.66
CA ILE A 107 20.98 7.82 1.11
C ILE A 107 21.36 6.46 0.56
N ILE A 108 21.39 5.45 1.43
CA ILE A 108 21.67 4.07 1.08
C ILE A 108 20.41 3.28 1.32
N VAL A 109 19.97 2.53 0.31
CA VAL A 109 18.79 1.67 0.38
C VAL A 109 19.24 0.23 0.15
N ASP A 110 19.02 -0.61 1.13
CA ASP A 110 19.24 -2.05 1.04
C ASP A 110 17.96 -2.76 0.62
N GLU A 111 18.08 -3.96 0.07
CA GLU A 111 16.95 -4.78 -0.42
C GLU A 111 16.05 -3.98 -1.40
N TYR A 112 16.68 -3.26 -2.34
CA TYR A 112 15.96 -2.33 -3.22
C TYR A 112 14.92 -3.04 -4.12
N GLN A 113 15.07 -4.36 -4.38
CA GLN A 113 14.07 -5.15 -5.10
C GLN A 113 12.71 -5.22 -4.40
N ASP A 114 12.67 -4.92 -3.09
CA ASP A 114 11.45 -4.94 -2.29
C ASP A 114 10.84 -3.55 -2.06
N ILE A 115 11.27 -2.57 -2.86
CA ILE A 115 10.74 -1.21 -2.76
C ILE A 115 9.28 -1.15 -3.24
N SER A 116 8.43 -0.45 -2.49
CA SER A 116 7.06 -0.11 -2.89
C SER A 116 6.99 1.30 -3.47
N SER A 117 5.88 1.60 -4.15
CA SER A 117 5.63 2.94 -4.71
C SER A 117 5.67 4.03 -3.63
N SER A 118 5.18 3.76 -2.42
CA SER A 118 5.26 4.71 -1.29
C SER A 118 6.69 5.03 -0.90
N ARG A 119 7.54 4.01 -0.79
CA ARG A 119 8.96 4.18 -0.44
C ARG A 119 9.73 4.88 -1.55
N TYR A 120 9.48 4.51 -2.80
CA TYR A 120 10.02 5.22 -3.95
C TYR A 120 9.63 6.70 -3.92
N ASN A 121 8.34 6.99 -3.72
CA ASN A 121 7.84 8.37 -3.67
C ASN A 121 8.49 9.17 -2.53
N LEU A 122 8.67 8.58 -1.35
CA LEU A 122 9.39 9.23 -0.24
C LEU A 122 10.82 9.59 -0.62
N LEU A 123 11.57 8.65 -1.20
CA LEU A 123 12.96 8.89 -1.65
C LEU A 123 13.01 9.98 -2.73
N LYS A 124 12.08 9.93 -3.69
CA LYS A 124 11.99 10.92 -4.75
C LYS A 124 11.67 12.31 -4.20
N THR A 125 10.70 12.43 -3.31
CA THR A 125 10.32 13.69 -2.67
C THR A 125 11.49 14.27 -1.85
N LEU A 126 12.26 13.44 -1.15
CA LEU A 126 13.50 13.85 -0.50
C LEU A 126 14.49 14.44 -1.51
N ARG A 127 14.70 13.77 -2.65
CA ARG A 127 15.63 14.22 -3.69
C ARG A 127 15.19 15.52 -4.34
N ASP A 128 13.89 15.67 -4.58
CA ASP A 128 13.32 16.88 -5.17
C ASP A 128 13.38 18.07 -4.21
N SER A 129 13.27 17.82 -2.90
CA SER A 129 13.40 18.87 -1.88
C SER A 129 14.84 19.36 -1.71
N LYS A 130 15.81 18.44 -1.77
CA LYS A 130 17.24 18.72 -1.71
C LYS A 130 18.04 17.54 -2.27
N ALA A 131 18.95 17.83 -3.20
CA ALA A 131 19.75 16.80 -3.85
C ALA A 131 20.63 16.01 -2.87
N TYR A 132 20.67 14.70 -3.07
CA TYR A 132 21.56 13.75 -2.41
C TYR A 132 22.06 12.70 -3.40
N LYS A 133 23.09 11.95 -3.01
CA LYS A 133 23.55 10.78 -3.78
C LYS A 133 22.82 9.53 -3.26
N LEU A 134 22.16 8.82 -4.17
CA LEU A 134 21.45 7.57 -3.89
C LEU A 134 22.36 6.39 -4.19
N PHE A 135 22.44 5.45 -3.28
CA PHE A 135 23.09 4.16 -3.46
C PHE A 135 22.09 3.06 -3.09
N CYS A 136 21.78 2.20 -4.04
CA CYS A 136 20.83 1.10 -3.84
C CYS A 136 21.56 -0.24 -3.99
N VAL A 137 21.26 -1.16 -3.10
CA VAL A 137 21.71 -2.55 -3.14
C VAL A 137 20.48 -3.44 -3.23
N GLY A 138 20.49 -4.39 -4.13
CA GLY A 138 19.37 -5.32 -4.32
C GLY A 138 19.70 -6.40 -5.33
N ASP A 139 18.94 -7.47 -5.29
CA ASP A 139 19.02 -8.61 -6.18
C ASP A 139 17.62 -8.91 -6.72
N ASP A 140 17.38 -8.64 -7.99
CA ASP A 140 16.08 -8.83 -8.63
C ASP A 140 15.59 -10.30 -8.60
N TRP A 141 16.49 -11.26 -8.55
CA TRP A 141 16.15 -12.69 -8.40
C TRP A 141 15.59 -13.03 -7.02
N GLN A 142 15.80 -12.18 -6.01
CA GLN A 142 15.27 -12.34 -4.66
C GLN A 142 13.94 -11.60 -4.43
N SER A 143 13.39 -10.97 -5.47
CA SER A 143 12.10 -10.25 -5.35
C SER A 143 10.93 -11.22 -5.20
N ILE A 144 10.52 -11.49 -3.98
CA ILE A 144 9.41 -12.39 -3.63
C ILE A 144 8.25 -11.67 -2.93
N TYR A 145 8.40 -10.39 -2.58
CA TYR A 145 7.44 -9.62 -1.77
C TYR A 145 6.44 -8.80 -2.59
N ARG A 146 6.16 -9.17 -3.83
CA ARG A 146 5.17 -8.51 -4.68
C ARG A 146 3.78 -8.44 -4.04
N PHE A 147 3.40 -9.48 -3.29
CA PHE A 147 2.14 -9.53 -2.56
C PHE A 147 2.07 -8.51 -1.40
N ALA A 148 3.21 -8.01 -0.92
CA ALA A 148 3.31 -6.97 0.09
C ALA A 148 3.45 -5.56 -0.50
N GLY A 149 3.31 -5.43 -1.84
CA GLY A 149 3.31 -4.14 -2.53
C GLY A 149 4.66 -3.71 -3.10
N SER A 150 5.68 -4.58 -3.11
CA SER A 150 6.91 -4.31 -3.84
C SER A 150 6.67 -4.35 -5.35
N ASP A 151 7.39 -3.51 -6.09
CA ASP A 151 7.34 -3.49 -7.54
C ASP A 151 8.77 -3.59 -8.09
N ILE A 152 9.05 -4.74 -8.71
CA ILE A 152 10.35 -5.06 -9.31
C ILE A 152 10.74 -4.09 -10.43
N ASP A 153 9.78 -3.38 -11.01
CA ASP A 153 10.03 -2.42 -12.08
C ASP A 153 11.03 -1.32 -11.65
N TYR A 154 11.01 -0.94 -10.37
CA TYR A 154 11.93 0.06 -9.84
C TYR A 154 13.40 -0.33 -9.88
N ILE A 155 13.73 -1.61 -9.76
CA ILE A 155 15.11 -2.10 -9.88
C ILE A 155 15.45 -2.42 -11.33
N LEU A 156 14.56 -3.04 -12.09
CA LEU A 156 14.81 -3.40 -13.48
C LEU A 156 14.94 -2.18 -14.40
N ASN A 157 14.18 -1.13 -14.13
CA ASN A 157 14.20 0.13 -14.88
C ASN A 157 14.78 1.28 -14.05
N PHE A 158 15.81 1.02 -13.27
CA PHE A 158 16.40 1.97 -12.32
C PHE A 158 16.74 3.34 -12.94
N GLU A 159 17.37 3.35 -14.13
CA GLU A 159 17.72 4.59 -14.82
C GLU A 159 16.52 5.41 -15.30
N TYR A 160 15.42 4.76 -15.61
CA TYR A 160 14.16 5.44 -15.94
C TYR A 160 13.65 6.27 -14.75
N TYR A 161 13.74 5.73 -13.54
CA TYR A 161 13.24 6.37 -12.33
C TYR A 161 14.22 7.38 -11.72
N TRP A 162 15.52 7.12 -11.82
CA TRP A 162 16.55 7.89 -11.11
C TRP A 162 17.50 8.67 -12.01
N GLY A 163 17.48 8.44 -13.31
CA GLY A 163 18.44 8.99 -14.26
C GLY A 163 19.70 8.14 -14.36
N ASN A 164 20.73 8.68 -14.99
CA ASN A 164 21.99 7.96 -15.25
C ASN A 164 22.56 7.40 -13.94
N SER A 165 22.91 6.13 -13.96
CA SER A 165 23.49 5.39 -12.85
C SER A 165 24.86 4.81 -13.21
N ILE A 166 25.61 4.42 -12.18
CA ILE A 166 26.83 3.62 -12.31
C ILE A 166 26.54 2.31 -11.59
N THR A 167 26.58 1.22 -12.32
CA THR A 167 26.42 -0.15 -11.82
C THR A 167 27.77 -0.86 -11.76
#